data_42485d8e1ed55a053c05dd527f4dd565
#
_entry.id   42485d8e1ed55a053c05dd527f4dd565
#
_cell.length_a   1.000
_cell.length_b   1.000
_cell.length_c   1.000
_cell.angle_alpha   90.00
_cell.angle_beta   90.00
_cell.angle_gamma   90.00
#
_symmetry.space_group_name_H-M   'P 1'
#
loop_
_entity.id
_entity.type
_entity.pdbx_description
1 polymer ?
#
loop_
_entity_poly.entity_id
_entity_poly.type
_entity_poly.pdbx_seq_one_letter_code
_entity_poly.pdbx_strand_id
1 'polypeptide(L)'
;MRPADAKENRGQPRSRFGSGALGLLAFFVSFFLYVWLRIEPGVLLHATGTLFFFSDPFWKTFSSRPGGVLDYVAAFLAQSDHFNWLGALVLTAVCFLIFLISRRLVTFAGGVVPWTVLVLPSLVLLLGLNQYQTLAWNMPLGLLLSLAAALGWFLVPGK
;
A
#
# COMPACT_ATOMS: atom_id res chain seq x y z
N MET A 1 -8.10 -67.39 0.96
CA MET A 1 -7.49 -66.22 1.62
C MET A 1 -7.38 -65.10 0.62
N ARG A 2 -8.24 -64.08 0.69
CA ARG A 2 -8.21 -62.90 -0.18
C ARG A 2 -7.42 -61.79 0.57
N PRO A 3 -6.43 -61.13 -0.05
CA PRO A 3 -5.80 -59.97 0.56
C PRO A 3 -6.73 -58.78 0.44
N ALA A 4 -6.84 -58.06 1.57
CA ALA A 4 -7.67 -56.91 1.78
C ALA A 4 -7.24 -55.70 0.91
N ASP A 5 -8.23 -55.05 0.32
CA ASP A 5 -8.12 -53.79 -0.41
C ASP A 5 -7.58 -52.67 0.51
N ALA A 6 -6.32 -52.38 0.35
CA ALA A 6 -5.74 -51.12 0.91
C ALA A 6 -6.29 -49.95 0.05
N LYS A 7 -7.37 -49.34 0.51
CA LYS A 7 -7.82 -48.03 0.01
C LYS A 7 -6.74 -47.01 0.28
N GLU A 8 -5.90 -46.77 -0.70
CA GLU A 8 -4.95 -45.69 -0.79
C GLU A 8 -5.72 -44.36 -0.77
N ASN A 9 -5.83 -43.81 0.42
CA ASN A 9 -6.38 -42.47 0.65
C ASN A 9 -5.41 -41.43 0.07
N ARG A 10 -5.49 -41.20 -1.25
CA ARG A 10 -4.80 -40.11 -1.91
C ARG A 10 -5.38 -38.81 -1.38
N GLY A 11 -4.74 -38.29 -0.33
CA GLY A 11 -4.98 -36.95 0.17
C GLY A 11 -4.86 -35.94 -0.97
N GLN A 12 -5.99 -35.47 -1.45
CA GLN A 12 -6.03 -34.35 -2.40
C GLN A 12 -5.22 -33.19 -1.83
N PRO A 13 -4.27 -32.62 -2.59
CA PRO A 13 -3.58 -31.42 -2.15
C PRO A 13 -4.63 -30.30 -2.11
N ARG A 14 -5.13 -30.01 -0.89
CA ARG A 14 -5.93 -28.84 -0.65
C ARG A 14 -5.11 -27.62 -1.10
N SER A 15 -5.59 -26.94 -2.12
CA SER A 15 -4.99 -25.73 -2.68
C SER A 15 -4.93 -24.64 -1.58
N ARG A 16 -3.85 -24.64 -0.81
CA ARG A 16 -3.57 -23.59 0.20
C ARG A 16 -3.37 -22.20 -0.43
N PHE A 17 -3.23 -22.15 -1.74
CA PHE A 17 -3.09 -20.90 -2.49
C PHE A 17 -4.39 -20.07 -2.55
N GLY A 18 -5.57 -20.69 -2.54
CA GLY A 18 -6.84 -20.00 -2.71
C GLY A 18 -7.25 -19.17 -1.48
N SER A 19 -6.99 -19.66 -0.27
CA SER A 19 -7.46 -18.99 0.96
C SER A 19 -6.70 -17.72 1.29
N GLY A 20 -5.38 -17.69 1.02
CA GLY A 20 -4.56 -16.49 1.26
C GLY A 20 -4.86 -15.34 0.28
N ALA A 21 -5.10 -15.67 -0.99
CA ALA A 21 -5.45 -14.68 -2.01
C ALA A 21 -6.83 -14.07 -1.76
N LEU A 22 -7.82 -14.90 -1.36
CA LEU A 22 -9.15 -14.44 -0.99
C LEU A 22 -9.10 -13.53 0.25
N GLY A 23 -8.31 -13.91 1.28
CA GLY A 23 -8.13 -13.08 2.48
C GLY A 23 -7.50 -11.73 2.17
N LEU A 24 -6.50 -11.70 1.30
CA LEU A 24 -5.84 -10.46 0.87
C LEU A 24 -6.81 -9.57 0.07
N LEU A 25 -7.55 -10.15 -0.85
CA LEU A 25 -8.57 -9.41 -1.63
C LEU A 25 -9.64 -8.84 -0.71
N ALA A 26 -10.17 -9.65 0.20
CA ALA A 26 -11.16 -9.21 1.18
C ALA A 26 -10.61 -8.06 2.06
N PHE A 27 -9.34 -8.13 2.47
CA PHE A 27 -8.69 -7.07 3.22
C PHE A 27 -8.66 -5.75 2.44
N PHE A 28 -8.16 -5.74 1.19
CA PHE A 28 -8.05 -4.49 0.42
C PHE A 28 -9.40 -3.94 -0.03
N VAL A 29 -10.39 -4.81 -0.30
CA VAL A 29 -11.77 -4.37 -0.56
C VAL A 29 -12.36 -3.71 0.69
N SER A 30 -12.21 -4.32 1.86
CA SER A 30 -12.69 -3.75 3.12
C SER A 30 -11.95 -2.45 3.46
N PHE A 31 -10.65 -2.38 3.20
CA PHE A 31 -9.83 -1.18 3.36
C PHE A 31 -10.35 -0.03 2.47
N PHE A 32 -10.57 -0.31 1.19
CA PHE A 32 -11.14 0.66 0.24
C PHE A 32 -12.51 1.17 0.71
N LEU A 33 -13.43 0.25 1.06
CA LEU A 33 -14.76 0.61 1.51
C LEU A 33 -14.72 1.44 2.80
N TYR A 34 -13.84 1.09 3.74
CA TYR A 34 -13.67 1.85 4.97
C TYR A 34 -13.19 3.27 4.70
N VAL A 35 -12.15 3.44 3.87
CA VAL A 35 -11.63 4.76 3.50
C VAL A 35 -12.68 5.57 2.77
N TRP A 36 -13.38 4.97 1.82
CA TRP A 36 -14.39 5.66 1.03
C TRP A 36 -15.60 6.12 1.85
N LEU A 37 -16.12 5.22 2.72
CA LEU A 37 -17.37 5.47 3.44
C LEU A 37 -17.17 6.17 4.79
N ARG A 38 -16.00 6.02 5.43
CA ARG A 38 -15.78 6.49 6.79
C ARG A 38 -14.81 7.64 6.92
N ILE A 39 -13.75 7.68 6.11
CA ILE A 39 -12.69 8.69 6.22
C ILE A 39 -13.02 9.92 5.36
N GLU A 40 -13.76 9.75 4.25
CA GLU A 40 -14.11 10.83 3.32
C GLU A 40 -12.87 11.64 2.91
N PRO A 41 -12.04 11.14 1.94
CA PRO A 41 -10.79 11.79 1.55
C PRO A 41 -10.91 13.28 1.20
N GLY A 42 -12.09 13.74 0.76
CA GLY A 42 -12.36 15.15 0.50
C GLY A 42 -12.16 16.06 1.73
N VAL A 43 -12.34 15.55 2.95
CA VAL A 43 -12.08 16.29 4.19
C VAL A 43 -10.56 16.51 4.39
N LEU A 44 -9.73 15.54 3.98
CA LEU A 44 -8.28 15.62 4.02
C LEU A 44 -7.75 16.72 3.09
N LEU A 45 -8.38 16.92 1.92
CA LEU A 45 -8.03 17.97 0.98
C LEU A 45 -8.20 19.37 1.60
N HIS A 46 -9.28 19.58 2.34
CA HIS A 46 -9.51 20.88 3.02
C HIS A 46 -8.49 21.15 4.12
N ALA A 47 -7.97 20.13 4.77
CA ALA A 47 -6.96 20.28 5.81
C ALA A 47 -5.56 20.59 5.25
N THR A 48 -5.23 20.11 4.04
CA THR A 48 -3.91 20.30 3.42
C THR A 48 -3.79 21.57 2.60
N GLY A 49 -4.89 22.16 2.15
CA GLY A 49 -4.99 23.52 1.58
C GLY A 49 -4.15 23.82 0.33
N THR A 50 -3.35 22.91 -0.19
CA THR A 50 -2.48 23.12 -1.34
C THR A 50 -3.16 22.76 -2.63
N LEU A 51 -3.64 23.78 -3.37
CA LEU A 51 -4.05 23.60 -4.75
C LEU A 51 -2.82 23.31 -5.61
N PHE A 52 -2.87 22.27 -6.40
CA PHE A 52 -1.81 21.91 -7.34
C PHE A 52 -1.99 22.67 -8.66
N PHE A 53 -0.91 23.27 -9.16
CA PHE A 53 -0.88 23.95 -10.45
C PHE A 53 0.25 23.42 -11.32
N PHE A 54 -0.05 23.05 -12.56
CA PHE A 54 0.97 22.78 -13.58
C PHE A 54 1.59 24.09 -14.05
N SER A 55 2.54 24.64 -13.29
CA SER A 55 3.27 25.84 -13.69
C SER A 55 4.74 25.76 -13.26
N ASP A 56 5.64 26.33 -14.08
CA ASP A 56 7.07 26.38 -13.76
C ASP A 56 7.38 27.05 -12.41
N PRO A 57 6.71 28.14 -12.01
CA PRO A 57 6.92 28.72 -10.70
C PRO A 57 6.56 27.78 -9.55
N PHE A 58 5.47 27.00 -9.72
CA PHE A 58 5.03 26.03 -8.71
C PHE A 58 6.05 24.90 -8.54
N TRP A 59 6.54 24.33 -9.65
CA TRP A 59 7.60 23.33 -9.61
C TRP A 59 8.88 23.85 -8.93
N LYS A 60 9.32 25.08 -9.28
CA LYS A 60 10.52 25.69 -8.69
C LYS A 60 10.41 25.85 -7.17
N THR A 61 9.22 26.13 -6.65
CA THR A 61 8.99 26.26 -5.21
C THR A 61 9.25 24.95 -4.47
N PHE A 62 8.95 23.82 -5.07
CA PHE A 62 9.19 22.49 -4.49
C PHE A 62 10.61 21.98 -4.76
N SER A 63 11.12 22.13 -5.98
CA SER A 63 12.42 21.60 -6.39
C SER A 63 13.61 22.22 -5.64
N SER A 64 13.43 23.41 -5.05
CA SER A 64 14.46 24.08 -4.25
C SER A 64 14.62 23.55 -2.82
N ARG A 65 13.72 22.66 -2.37
CA ARG A 65 13.72 22.13 -0.99
C ARG A 65 14.06 20.63 -0.99
N PRO A 66 14.84 20.15 0.01
CA PRO A 66 15.03 18.71 0.20
C PRO A 66 13.66 18.05 0.47
N GLY A 67 13.36 16.96 -0.29
CA GLY A 67 12.05 16.31 -0.21
C GLY A 67 10.95 16.95 -1.05
N GLY A 68 11.19 18.08 -1.69
CA GLY A 68 10.17 18.82 -2.46
C GLY A 68 9.56 18.05 -3.63
N VAL A 69 10.29 17.10 -4.21
CA VAL A 69 9.73 16.19 -5.23
C VAL A 69 8.61 15.34 -4.63
N LEU A 70 8.80 14.86 -3.38
CA LEU A 70 7.79 14.09 -2.67
C LEU A 70 6.56 14.95 -2.38
N ASP A 71 6.78 16.20 -1.92
CA ASP A 71 5.70 17.16 -1.65
C ASP A 71 4.93 17.50 -2.93
N TYR A 72 5.63 17.64 -4.06
CA TYR A 72 4.99 17.88 -5.35
C TYR A 72 4.09 16.72 -5.77
N VAL A 73 4.57 15.48 -5.66
CA VAL A 73 3.78 14.28 -5.94
C VAL A 73 2.61 14.15 -4.95
N ALA A 74 2.84 14.45 -3.69
CA ALA A 74 1.80 14.45 -2.66
C ALA A 74 0.69 15.46 -2.98
N ALA A 75 1.06 16.69 -3.37
CA ALA A 75 0.10 17.71 -3.78
C ALA A 75 -0.69 17.31 -5.05
N PHE A 76 -0.03 16.63 -5.99
CA PHE A 76 -0.71 16.08 -7.17
C PHE A 76 -1.71 14.99 -6.79
N LEU A 77 -1.31 14.03 -5.95
CA LEU A 77 -2.21 12.96 -5.52
C LEU A 77 -3.36 13.47 -4.65
N ALA A 78 -3.14 14.51 -3.85
CA ALA A 78 -4.19 15.14 -3.06
C ALA A 78 -5.36 15.68 -3.91
N GLN A 79 -5.15 15.96 -5.20
CA GLN A 79 -6.25 16.32 -6.08
C GLN A 79 -7.24 15.18 -6.31
N SER A 80 -6.80 13.92 -6.19
CA SER A 80 -7.71 12.77 -6.27
C SER A 80 -8.72 12.75 -5.14
N ASP A 81 -8.41 13.39 -4.00
CA ASP A 81 -9.28 13.46 -2.84
C ASP A 81 -10.52 14.33 -3.08
N HIS A 82 -10.52 15.15 -4.15
CA HIS A 82 -11.72 15.88 -4.58
C HIS A 82 -12.91 14.94 -4.87
N PHE A 83 -12.61 13.77 -5.38
CA PHE A 83 -13.59 12.70 -5.53
C PHE A 83 -13.34 11.63 -4.47
N ASN A 84 -14.18 11.54 -3.44
CA ASN A 84 -14.01 10.61 -2.31
C ASN A 84 -13.67 9.18 -2.72
N TRP A 85 -14.31 8.65 -3.77
CA TRP A 85 -14.04 7.30 -4.24
C TRP A 85 -12.66 7.18 -4.92
N LEU A 86 -12.22 8.23 -5.63
CA LEU A 86 -10.94 8.25 -6.33
C LEU A 86 -9.79 8.36 -5.34
N GLY A 87 -9.90 9.25 -4.34
CA GLY A 87 -8.94 9.37 -3.24
C GLY A 87 -8.79 8.05 -2.47
N ALA A 88 -9.91 7.40 -2.14
CA ALA A 88 -9.90 6.09 -1.50
C ALA A 88 -9.22 5.01 -2.37
N LEU A 89 -9.45 5.04 -3.69
CA LEU A 89 -8.84 4.10 -4.63
C LEU A 89 -7.33 4.31 -4.73
N VAL A 90 -6.88 5.56 -4.89
CA VAL A 90 -5.45 5.90 -4.98
C VAL A 90 -4.72 5.53 -3.69
N LEU A 91 -5.30 5.83 -2.53
CA LEU A 91 -4.73 5.45 -1.24
C LEU A 91 -4.63 3.94 -1.08
N THR A 92 -5.68 3.21 -1.45
CA THR A 92 -5.69 1.74 -1.44
C THR A 92 -4.61 1.18 -2.37
N ALA A 93 -4.43 1.78 -3.55
CA ALA A 93 -3.38 1.38 -4.49
C ALA A 93 -1.97 1.62 -3.91
N VAL A 94 -1.73 2.75 -3.25
CA VAL A 94 -0.46 3.03 -2.55
C VAL A 94 -0.21 2.01 -1.45
N CYS A 95 -1.19 1.70 -0.61
CA CYS A 95 -1.08 0.66 0.42
C CYS A 95 -0.83 -0.72 -0.17
N PHE A 96 -1.44 -1.04 -1.30
CA PHE A 96 -1.20 -2.29 -2.02
C PHE A 96 0.23 -2.37 -2.58
N LEU A 97 0.76 -1.27 -3.11
CA LEU A 97 2.17 -1.19 -3.56
C LEU A 97 3.14 -1.37 -2.39
N ILE A 98 2.87 -0.74 -1.24
CA ILE A 98 3.64 -0.95 -0.01
C ILE A 98 3.66 -2.43 0.37
N PHE A 99 2.51 -3.10 0.34
CA PHE A 99 2.41 -4.55 0.59
C PHE A 99 3.25 -5.36 -0.40
N LEU A 100 3.16 -5.08 -1.71
CA LEU A 100 3.92 -5.80 -2.75
C LEU A 100 5.42 -5.64 -2.57
N ILE A 101 5.90 -4.42 -2.31
CA ILE A 101 7.32 -4.14 -2.12
C ILE A 101 7.81 -4.82 -0.83
N SER A 102 7.06 -4.72 0.27
CA SER A 102 7.37 -5.39 1.53
C SER A 102 7.48 -6.91 1.34
N ARG A 103 6.54 -7.50 0.60
CA ARG A 103 6.59 -8.93 0.25
C ARG A 103 7.84 -9.29 -0.53
N ARG A 104 8.22 -8.48 -1.52
CA ARG A 104 9.45 -8.69 -2.31
C ARG A 104 10.69 -8.60 -1.44
N LEU A 105 10.80 -7.59 -0.58
CA LEU A 105 11.92 -7.41 0.34
C LEU A 105 12.10 -8.61 1.26
N VAL A 106 11.01 -9.11 1.87
CA VAL A 106 11.05 -10.29 2.73
C VAL A 106 11.52 -11.53 1.96
N THR A 107 11.04 -11.70 0.72
CA THR A 107 11.48 -12.82 -0.14
C THR A 107 12.96 -12.74 -0.47
N PHE A 108 13.49 -11.55 -0.76
CA PHE A 108 14.94 -11.35 -1.01
C PHE A 108 15.78 -11.60 0.25
N ALA A 109 15.27 -11.26 1.43
CA ALA A 109 15.93 -11.55 2.70
C ALA A 109 15.85 -13.04 3.11
N GLY A 110 15.28 -13.91 2.26
CA GLY A 110 15.12 -15.34 2.55
C GLY A 110 14.07 -15.65 3.63
N GLY A 111 13.26 -14.66 4.02
CA GLY A 111 12.23 -14.81 5.03
C GLY A 111 10.91 -15.36 4.47
N VAL A 112 10.19 -16.10 5.31
CA VAL A 112 8.82 -16.53 5.05
C VAL A 112 7.93 -15.91 6.11
N VAL A 113 7.19 -14.86 5.70
CA VAL A 113 6.29 -14.13 6.60
C VAL A 113 4.86 -14.27 6.09
N PRO A 114 3.88 -14.54 6.96
CA PRO A 114 2.49 -14.61 6.57
C PRO A 114 2.01 -13.26 6.05
N TRP A 115 1.10 -13.26 5.08
CA TRP A 115 0.56 -12.05 4.47
C TRP A 115 -0.09 -11.10 5.49
N THR A 116 -0.61 -11.64 6.60
CA THR A 116 -1.22 -10.87 7.70
C THR A 116 -0.24 -9.88 8.35
N VAL A 117 1.04 -10.25 8.46
CA VAL A 117 2.09 -9.35 8.98
C VAL A 117 2.46 -8.30 7.93
N LEU A 118 2.45 -8.66 6.66
CA LEU A 118 2.80 -7.74 5.57
C LEU A 118 1.76 -6.64 5.34
N VAL A 119 0.54 -6.78 5.84
CA VAL A 119 -0.48 -5.72 5.79
C VAL A 119 -0.42 -4.75 6.98
N LEU A 120 0.40 -5.03 8.01
CA LEU A 120 0.55 -4.14 9.17
C LEU A 120 0.92 -2.70 8.81
N PRO A 121 1.85 -2.40 7.89
CA PRO A 121 2.13 -1.03 7.48
C PRO A 121 0.88 -0.30 6.96
N SER A 122 0.05 -0.99 6.17
CA SER A 122 -1.22 -0.42 5.67
C SER A 122 -2.23 -0.16 6.79
N LEU A 123 -2.27 -1.03 7.81
CA LEU A 123 -3.13 -0.82 9.00
C LEU A 123 -2.64 0.36 9.85
N VAL A 124 -1.34 0.51 10.03
CA VAL A 124 -0.76 1.67 10.76
C VAL A 124 -1.08 2.96 10.03
N LEU A 125 -0.97 2.99 8.70
CA LEU A 125 -1.38 4.14 7.90
C LEU A 125 -2.88 4.43 8.06
N LEU A 126 -3.73 3.39 8.09
CA LEU A 126 -5.17 3.54 8.29
C LEU A 126 -5.49 4.16 9.66
N LEU A 127 -4.79 3.72 10.71
CA LEU A 127 -4.94 4.30 12.05
C LEU A 127 -4.51 5.77 12.08
N GLY A 128 -3.42 6.12 11.38
CA GLY A 128 -3.00 7.51 11.22
C GLY A 128 -4.02 8.37 10.47
N LEU A 129 -4.63 7.83 9.40
CA LEU A 129 -5.71 8.50 8.65
C LEU A 129 -6.95 8.79 9.50
N ASN A 130 -7.20 7.97 10.50
CA ASN A 130 -8.33 8.20 11.41
C ASN A 130 -8.13 9.41 12.34
N GLN A 131 -6.90 9.93 12.43
CA GLN A 131 -6.57 11.18 13.10
C GLN A 131 -6.43 12.31 12.07
N TYR A 132 -7.53 12.81 11.55
CA TYR A 132 -7.71 13.77 10.44
C TYR A 132 -6.72 14.95 10.32
N GLN A 133 -5.85 15.16 11.30
CA GLN A 133 -4.95 16.31 11.34
C GLN A 133 -3.49 16.00 10.96
N THR A 134 -3.09 14.75 10.83
CA THR A 134 -1.66 14.41 10.79
C THR A 134 -1.17 13.62 9.59
N LEU A 135 -2.05 13.04 8.79
CA LEU A 135 -1.62 12.20 7.66
C LEU A 135 -1.73 12.93 6.33
N ALA A 136 -0.79 13.83 6.07
CA ALA A 136 -0.54 14.30 4.72
C ALA A 136 -0.08 13.14 3.82
N TRP A 137 -0.34 13.19 2.53
CA TRP A 137 0.11 12.24 1.51
C TRP A 137 1.62 11.93 1.58
N ASN A 138 2.40 12.82 2.21
CA ASN A 138 3.84 12.65 2.39
C ASN A 138 4.21 11.40 3.19
N MET A 139 3.40 10.97 4.17
CA MET A 139 3.70 9.77 4.97
C MET A 139 3.59 8.47 4.17
N PRO A 140 2.47 8.15 3.51
CA PRO A 140 2.38 6.91 2.72
C PRO A 140 3.35 6.91 1.53
N LEU A 141 3.58 8.07 0.89
CA LEU A 141 4.55 8.19 -0.19
C LEU A 141 6.00 8.08 0.29
N GLY A 142 6.33 8.68 1.43
CA GLY A 142 7.65 8.55 2.05
C GLY A 142 7.97 7.12 2.43
N LEU A 143 7.01 6.39 3.00
CA LEU A 143 7.15 4.96 3.29
C LEU A 143 7.32 4.16 2.00
N LEU A 144 6.51 4.40 0.98
CA LEU A 144 6.61 3.74 -0.32
C LEU A 144 8.00 3.96 -0.95
N LEU A 145 8.49 5.21 -0.95
CA LEU A 145 9.78 5.57 -1.52
C LEU A 145 10.94 4.92 -0.77
N SER A 146 10.90 4.89 0.57
CA SER A 146 11.92 4.26 1.39
C SER A 146 12.00 2.74 1.16
N LEU A 147 10.85 2.08 1.06
CA LEU A 147 10.79 0.66 0.73
C LEU A 147 11.25 0.37 -0.70
N ALA A 148 10.90 1.23 -1.65
CA ALA A 148 11.35 1.11 -3.03
C ALA A 148 12.87 1.31 -3.16
N ALA A 149 13.44 2.26 -2.43
CA ALA A 149 14.90 2.46 -2.38
C ALA A 149 15.61 1.24 -1.76
N ALA A 150 15.06 0.68 -0.67
CA ALA A 150 15.58 -0.55 -0.08
C ALA A 150 15.52 -1.72 -1.07
N LEU A 151 14.42 -1.88 -1.80
CA LEU A 151 14.31 -2.90 -2.83
C LEU A 151 15.33 -2.68 -3.96
N GLY A 152 15.50 -1.43 -4.42
CA GLY A 152 16.47 -1.06 -5.43
C GLY A 152 17.90 -1.44 -5.01
N TRP A 153 18.24 -1.25 -3.73
CA TRP A 153 19.54 -1.65 -3.18
C TRP A 153 19.81 -3.15 -3.31
N PHE A 154 18.80 -3.99 -3.08
CA PHE A 154 18.91 -5.45 -3.25
C PHE A 154 18.94 -5.89 -4.71
N LEU A 155 18.46 -5.08 -5.64
CA LEU A 155 18.45 -5.39 -7.08
C LEU A 155 19.74 -4.99 -7.80
N VAL A 156 20.61 -4.18 -7.18
CA VAL A 156 21.91 -3.79 -7.80
C VAL A 156 22.83 -5.00 -7.79
N PRO A 157 23.19 -5.57 -8.96
CA PRO A 157 24.09 -6.69 -9.05
C PRO A 157 25.50 -6.22 -8.76
N GLY A 158 26.14 -6.76 -7.73
CA GLY A 158 27.57 -6.47 -7.47
C GLY A 158 27.97 -6.45 -5.99
N LYS A 159 27.16 -7.02 -5.10
CA LYS A 159 27.60 -7.21 -3.70
C LYS A 159 27.37 -8.63 -3.25
#